data_5c730de361666fe6e11315b8480a18e9
#
_entry.id   5c730de361666fe6e11315b8480a18e9
#
_cell.length_a   1.000
_cell.length_b   1.000
_cell.length_c   1.000
_cell.angle_alpha   90.00
_cell.angle_beta   90.00
_cell.angle_gamma   90.00
#
_symmetry.space_group_name_H-M   'P 1'
#
loop_
_entity.id
_entity.type
_entity.pdbx_description
1 polymer ?
#
loop_
_entity_poly.entity_id
_entity_poly.type
_entity_poly.pdbx_seq_one_letter_code
_entity_poly.pdbx_strand_id
1 'polypeptide(L)'
;LYPMHLNPNVRKPIHEIFGANLNAYDNIFFIEPLEYLEFVYVMSKATVLLTDSGGVQEEAPGLGKPVLVMRNTTECPEAVDSGTVKLVGTDYDRIISETGKLLDSKDYYNQMSRAINPYGDGKASIRIADILEK
;
A
#
# COMPACT_ATOMS: atom_id res chain seq x y z
N LEU A 1 1.91 6.00 -10.01
CA LEU A 1 3.17 5.28 -10.14
C LEU A 1 2.96 3.79 -9.89
N TYR A 2 3.49 2.93 -10.75
CA TYR A 2 3.34 1.48 -10.68
C TYR A 2 4.70 0.79 -10.81
N PRO A 3 5.36 0.42 -9.69
CA PRO A 3 6.54 -0.44 -9.72
C PRO A 3 6.13 -1.85 -10.17
N MET A 4 6.62 -2.28 -11.33
CA MET A 4 6.23 -3.56 -11.94
C MET A 4 7.09 -4.70 -11.42
N HIS A 5 6.47 -5.68 -10.77
CA HIS A 5 7.17 -6.90 -10.40
C HIS A 5 7.78 -7.60 -11.63
N LEU A 6 8.96 -8.21 -11.46
CA LEU A 6 9.71 -8.83 -12.58
C LEU A 6 9.01 -10.08 -13.17
N ASN A 7 8.04 -10.64 -12.45
CA ASN A 7 7.33 -11.85 -12.88
C ASN A 7 6.60 -11.61 -14.21
N PRO A 8 6.81 -12.45 -15.23
CA PRO A 8 6.11 -12.35 -16.52
C PRO A 8 4.59 -12.38 -16.40
N ASN A 9 4.04 -13.05 -15.38
CA ASN A 9 2.59 -13.08 -15.11
C ASN A 9 2.02 -11.73 -14.68
N VAL A 10 2.88 -10.78 -14.25
CA VAL A 10 2.50 -9.39 -13.98
C VAL A 10 2.71 -8.53 -15.22
N ARG A 11 3.87 -8.64 -15.85
CA ARG A 11 4.24 -7.79 -16.98
C ARG A 11 3.42 -8.03 -18.23
N LYS A 12 3.13 -9.30 -18.54
CA LYS A 12 2.39 -9.66 -19.75
C LYS A 12 0.99 -9.04 -19.78
N PRO A 13 0.12 -9.17 -18.76
CA PRO A 13 -1.18 -8.49 -18.74
C PRO A 13 -1.08 -6.98 -18.85
N ILE A 14 -0.07 -6.35 -18.24
CA ILE A 14 0.14 -4.90 -18.33
C ILE A 14 0.40 -4.50 -19.80
N HIS A 15 1.28 -5.21 -20.50
CA HIS A 15 1.54 -4.93 -21.91
C HIS A 15 0.35 -5.27 -22.83
N GLU A 16 -0.46 -6.26 -22.47
CA GLU A 16 -1.70 -6.56 -23.20
C GLU A 16 -2.72 -5.43 -23.10
N ILE A 17 -2.82 -4.77 -21.94
CA ILE A 17 -3.79 -3.70 -21.70
C ILE A 17 -3.26 -2.35 -22.19
N PHE A 18 -2.02 -2.00 -21.86
CA PHE A 18 -1.43 -0.67 -22.08
C PHE A 18 -0.56 -0.60 -23.34
N GLY A 19 -0.33 -1.73 -24.03
CA GLY A 19 0.50 -1.81 -25.23
C GLY A 19 2.00 -1.90 -24.92
N ALA A 20 2.80 -1.92 -25.98
CA ALA A 20 4.26 -2.05 -25.86
C ALA A 20 4.94 -0.80 -25.33
N ASN A 21 4.39 0.39 -25.62
CA ASN A 21 4.93 1.67 -25.16
C ASN A 21 4.24 2.13 -23.89
N LEU A 22 4.75 1.73 -22.74
CA LEU A 22 4.21 2.10 -21.43
C LEU A 22 4.44 3.58 -21.08
N ASN A 23 5.30 4.29 -21.80
CA ASN A 23 5.55 5.72 -21.61
C ASN A 23 4.58 6.61 -22.41
N ALA A 24 3.60 6.03 -23.09
CA ALA A 24 2.60 6.76 -23.87
C ALA A 24 1.56 7.51 -23.03
N TYR A 25 1.57 7.32 -21.72
CA TYR A 25 0.59 7.87 -20.79
C TYR A 25 1.21 8.96 -19.92
N ASP A 26 0.65 10.16 -19.94
CA ASP A 26 1.18 11.32 -19.20
C ASP A 26 1.00 11.22 -17.68
N ASN A 27 0.05 10.40 -17.21
CA ASN A 27 -0.34 10.28 -15.81
C ASN A 27 -0.14 8.88 -15.23
N ILE A 28 0.41 7.94 -15.99
CA ILE A 28 0.70 6.57 -15.54
C ILE A 28 2.20 6.32 -15.71
N PHE A 29 2.86 6.00 -14.63
CA PHE A 29 4.30 5.76 -14.61
C PHE A 29 4.57 4.32 -14.23
N PHE A 30 4.91 3.49 -15.21
CA PHE A 30 5.40 2.13 -15.01
C PHE A 30 6.90 2.19 -14.82
N ILE A 31 7.38 1.64 -13.72
CA ILE A 31 8.80 1.64 -13.39
C ILE A 31 9.29 0.24 -13.01
N GLU A 32 10.60 0.03 -13.04
CA GLU A 32 11.21 -1.16 -12.50
C GLU A 32 11.05 -1.20 -10.97
N PRO A 33 11.17 -2.39 -10.32
CA PRO A 33 11.14 -2.49 -8.88
C PRO A 33 12.19 -1.57 -8.25
N LEU A 34 11.81 -0.93 -7.16
CA LEU A 34 12.67 -0.02 -6.41
C LEU A 34 13.42 -0.77 -5.30
N GLU A 35 14.60 -0.30 -4.96
CA GLU A 35 15.26 -0.68 -3.73
C GLU A 35 14.47 -0.19 -2.50
N TYR A 36 14.71 -0.80 -1.33
CA TYR A 36 13.85 -0.58 -0.16
C TYR A 36 13.72 0.89 0.24
N LEU A 37 14.81 1.64 0.32
CA LEU A 37 14.78 3.05 0.75
C LEU A 37 14.03 3.94 -0.24
N GLU A 38 14.21 3.69 -1.54
CA GLU A 38 13.50 4.39 -2.61
C GLU A 38 12.01 4.07 -2.56
N PHE A 39 11.67 2.81 -2.30
CA PHE A 39 10.29 2.36 -2.17
C PHE A 39 9.58 3.02 -0.98
N VAL A 40 10.23 3.07 0.19
CA VAL A 40 9.72 3.76 1.38
C VAL A 40 9.53 5.25 1.10
N TYR A 41 10.48 5.88 0.39
CA TYR A 41 10.35 7.28 0.00
C TYR A 41 9.12 7.51 -0.89
N VAL A 42 8.91 6.68 -1.90
CA VAL A 42 7.74 6.76 -2.79
C VAL A 42 6.45 6.53 -2.01
N MET A 43 6.38 5.53 -1.13
CA MET A 43 5.24 5.32 -0.25
C MET A 43 4.94 6.55 0.61
N SER A 44 5.98 7.19 1.15
CA SER A 44 5.83 8.41 1.97
C SER A 44 5.23 9.60 1.20
N LYS A 45 5.39 9.63 -0.12
CA LYS A 45 4.84 10.68 -1.01
C LYS A 45 3.48 10.31 -1.61
N ALA A 46 3.09 9.06 -1.56
CA ALA A 46 1.81 8.62 -2.06
C ALA A 46 0.65 9.21 -1.25
N THR A 47 -0.47 9.46 -1.91
CA THR A 47 -1.75 9.79 -1.24
C THR A 47 -2.46 8.52 -0.82
N VAL A 48 -2.59 7.55 -1.71
CA VAL A 48 -3.25 6.26 -1.48
C VAL A 48 -2.34 5.17 -2.05
N LEU A 49 -2.33 4.02 -1.40
CA LEU A 49 -1.62 2.84 -1.88
C LEU A 49 -2.63 1.76 -2.28
N LEU A 50 -2.48 1.24 -3.50
CA LEU A 50 -3.13 0.01 -3.94
C LEU A 50 -2.07 -1.07 -4.02
N THR A 51 -2.31 -2.20 -3.37
CA THR A 51 -1.29 -3.27 -3.28
C THR A 51 -1.93 -4.64 -3.11
N ASP A 52 -1.18 -5.68 -3.43
CA ASP A 52 -1.45 -7.07 -3.04
C ASP A 52 -0.36 -7.63 -2.11
N SER A 53 0.62 -6.78 -1.74
CA SER A 53 1.76 -7.16 -0.88
C SER A 53 1.40 -7.15 0.61
N GLY A 54 1.83 -8.18 1.34
CA GLY A 54 1.76 -8.23 2.81
C GLY A 54 2.61 -7.14 3.45
N GLY A 55 3.88 -7.00 3.05
CA GLY A 55 4.79 -6.02 3.65
C GLY A 55 4.30 -4.58 3.56
N VAL A 56 3.67 -4.19 2.46
CA VAL A 56 3.08 -2.83 2.33
C VAL A 56 1.95 -2.61 3.34
N GLN A 57 1.18 -3.66 3.67
CA GLN A 57 0.12 -3.58 4.67
C GLN A 57 0.65 -3.30 6.08
N GLU A 58 1.87 -3.74 6.37
CA GLU A 58 2.53 -3.52 7.67
C GLU A 58 3.25 -2.18 7.73
N GLU A 59 3.89 -1.76 6.65
CA GLU A 59 4.75 -0.57 6.62
C GLU A 59 4.01 0.74 6.35
N ALA A 60 3.08 0.74 5.40
CA ALA A 60 2.39 1.97 4.98
C ALA A 60 1.53 2.62 6.07
N PRO A 61 0.87 1.89 7.00
CA PRO A 61 0.21 2.48 8.15
C PRO A 61 1.13 3.32 9.03
N GLY A 62 2.40 2.89 9.18
CA GLY A 62 3.43 3.65 9.92
C GLY A 62 3.76 5.00 9.28
N LEU A 63 3.49 5.16 7.99
CA LEU A 63 3.65 6.41 7.23
C LEU A 63 2.36 7.25 7.19
N GLY A 64 1.29 6.80 7.85
CA GLY A 64 -0.02 7.46 7.82
C GLY A 64 -0.67 7.43 6.44
N LYS A 65 -0.49 6.34 5.68
CA LYS A 65 -1.01 6.18 4.32
C LYS A 65 -2.16 5.19 4.28
N PRO A 66 -3.34 5.57 3.75
CA PRO A 66 -4.42 4.63 3.49
C PRO A 66 -3.99 3.57 2.48
N VAL A 67 -4.29 2.31 2.79
CA VAL A 67 -3.96 1.16 1.95
C VAL A 67 -5.22 0.43 1.51
N LEU A 68 -5.38 0.25 0.22
CA LEU A 68 -6.38 -0.62 -0.38
C LEU A 68 -5.70 -1.90 -0.86
N VAL A 69 -6.13 -3.03 -0.32
CA VAL A 69 -5.53 -4.34 -0.62
C VAL A 69 -6.39 -5.09 -1.61
N MET A 70 -5.80 -5.38 -2.77
CA MET A 70 -6.44 -6.10 -3.89
C MET A 70 -6.43 -7.62 -3.66
N ARG A 71 -6.85 -8.04 -2.46
CA ARG A 71 -7.00 -9.45 -2.06
C ARG A 71 -8.33 -9.66 -1.34
N ASN A 72 -8.83 -10.88 -1.36
CA ASN A 72 -10.04 -11.26 -0.61
C ASN A 72 -9.74 -11.59 0.86
N THR A 73 -8.51 -11.99 1.16
CA THR A 73 -8.01 -12.32 2.49
C THR A 73 -6.66 -11.66 2.72
N THR A 74 -6.27 -11.53 3.98
CA THR A 74 -4.95 -10.99 4.36
C THR A 74 -4.36 -11.81 5.51
N GLU A 75 -3.04 -11.83 5.56
CA GLU A 75 -2.25 -12.31 6.69
C GLU A 75 -2.12 -11.27 7.81
N CYS A 76 -2.63 -10.05 7.58
CA CYS A 76 -2.50 -8.89 8.46
C CYS A 76 -3.88 -8.41 8.95
N PRO A 77 -4.68 -9.23 9.65
CA PRO A 77 -6.04 -8.87 10.07
C PRO A 77 -6.05 -7.65 11.00
N GLU A 78 -5.00 -7.44 11.79
CA GLU A 78 -4.86 -6.32 12.72
C GLU A 78 -4.90 -4.96 12.00
N ALA A 79 -4.33 -4.87 10.80
CA ALA A 79 -4.35 -3.65 10.00
C ALA A 79 -5.76 -3.33 9.46
N VAL A 80 -6.54 -4.38 9.16
CA VAL A 80 -7.94 -4.23 8.75
C VAL A 80 -8.80 -3.82 9.95
N ASP A 81 -8.64 -4.48 11.08
CA ASP A 81 -9.40 -4.21 12.31
C ASP A 81 -9.13 -2.82 12.87
N SER A 82 -7.87 -2.34 12.75
CA SER A 82 -7.50 -0.97 13.14
C SER A 82 -8.00 0.09 12.17
N GLY A 83 -8.45 -0.29 10.97
CA GLY A 83 -8.94 0.61 9.94
C GLY A 83 -7.83 1.32 9.12
N THR A 84 -6.56 0.92 9.25
CA THR A 84 -5.46 1.47 8.45
C THR A 84 -5.42 0.89 7.03
N VAL A 85 -5.96 -0.32 6.88
CA VAL A 85 -5.99 -1.09 5.63
C VAL A 85 -7.44 -1.51 5.32
N LYS A 86 -7.80 -1.55 4.04
CA LYS A 86 -9.10 -2.05 3.58
C LYS A 86 -8.93 -3.07 2.47
N LEU A 87 -9.53 -4.25 2.63
CA LEU A 87 -9.60 -5.26 1.58
C LEU A 87 -10.63 -4.85 0.53
N VAL A 88 -10.22 -4.74 -0.72
CA VAL A 88 -11.08 -4.43 -1.86
C VAL A 88 -11.26 -5.59 -2.83
N GLY A 89 -10.49 -6.68 -2.64
CA GLY A 89 -10.51 -7.81 -3.56
C GLY A 89 -9.99 -7.45 -4.94
N THR A 90 -10.40 -8.23 -5.94
CA THR A 90 -10.10 -7.98 -7.36
C THR A 90 -11.30 -7.43 -8.11
N ASP A 91 -12.30 -6.94 -7.40
CA ASP A 91 -13.50 -6.37 -7.96
C ASP A 91 -13.25 -4.95 -8.47
N TYR A 92 -13.46 -4.73 -9.76
CA TYR A 92 -13.18 -3.49 -10.46
C TYR A 92 -13.96 -2.30 -9.86
N ASP A 93 -15.27 -2.46 -9.67
CA ASP A 93 -16.13 -1.36 -9.21
C ASP A 93 -15.81 -0.99 -7.76
N ARG A 94 -15.47 -1.98 -6.95
CA ARG A 94 -15.07 -1.78 -5.56
C ARG A 94 -13.72 -1.05 -5.45
N ILE A 95 -12.74 -1.42 -6.26
CA ILE A 95 -11.43 -0.75 -6.30
C ILE A 95 -11.62 0.72 -6.68
N ILE A 96 -12.38 1.01 -7.73
CA ILE A 96 -12.63 2.39 -8.18
C ILE A 96 -13.41 3.17 -7.13
N SER A 97 -14.51 2.59 -6.59
CA SER A 97 -15.34 3.26 -5.60
C SER A 97 -14.55 3.61 -4.33
N GLU A 98 -13.78 2.67 -3.78
CA GLU A 98 -13.02 2.92 -2.55
C GLU A 98 -11.86 3.90 -2.79
N THR A 99 -11.19 3.80 -3.94
CA THR A 99 -10.17 4.78 -4.33
C THR A 99 -10.75 6.18 -4.48
N GLY A 100 -11.88 6.30 -5.18
CA GLY A 100 -12.59 7.57 -5.33
C GLY A 100 -12.99 8.19 -3.99
N LYS A 101 -13.54 7.40 -3.06
CA LYS A 101 -13.87 7.88 -1.70
C LYS A 101 -12.66 8.45 -0.97
N LEU A 102 -11.49 7.82 -1.08
CA LEU A 102 -10.26 8.31 -0.45
C LEU A 102 -9.74 9.59 -1.08
N LEU A 103 -9.96 9.79 -2.38
CA LEU A 103 -9.52 11.00 -3.08
C LEU A 103 -10.50 12.18 -2.88
N ASP A 104 -11.80 11.90 -2.80
CA ASP A 104 -12.85 12.92 -2.79
C ASP A 104 -13.31 13.31 -1.36
N SER A 105 -13.14 12.41 -0.37
CA SER A 105 -13.55 12.66 1.01
C SER A 105 -12.36 12.79 1.95
N LYS A 106 -12.08 14.02 2.37
CA LYS A 106 -11.03 14.31 3.37
C LYS A 106 -11.28 13.61 4.71
N ASP A 107 -12.53 13.47 5.10
CA ASP A 107 -12.90 12.82 6.37
C ASP A 107 -12.62 11.32 6.29
N TYR A 108 -13.00 10.68 5.21
CA TYR A 108 -12.72 9.26 4.99
C TYR A 108 -11.20 8.99 4.89
N TYR A 109 -10.49 9.85 4.17
CA TYR A 109 -9.03 9.80 4.12
C TYR A 109 -8.41 9.93 5.52
N ASN A 110 -8.83 10.93 6.30
CA ASN A 110 -8.31 11.16 7.65
C ASN A 110 -8.64 10.00 8.60
N GLN A 111 -9.79 9.37 8.45
CA GLN A 111 -10.17 8.20 9.26
C GLN A 111 -9.15 7.07 9.07
N MET A 112 -8.77 6.75 7.85
CA MET A 112 -7.80 5.70 7.57
C MET A 112 -6.35 6.11 7.90
N SER A 113 -5.94 7.31 7.47
CA SER A 113 -4.56 7.79 7.61
C SER A 113 -4.14 8.07 9.06
N ARG A 114 -5.10 8.32 9.95
CA ARG A 114 -4.88 8.59 11.38
C ARG A 114 -5.28 7.43 12.28
N ALA A 115 -5.71 6.31 11.73
CA ALA A 115 -5.98 5.12 12.50
C ALA A 115 -4.68 4.64 13.20
N ILE A 116 -4.84 4.01 14.36
CA ILE A 116 -3.69 3.57 15.15
C ILE A 116 -2.98 2.43 14.41
N ASN A 117 -1.68 2.61 14.17
CA ASN A 117 -0.86 1.56 13.58
C ASN A 117 -0.75 0.36 14.56
N PRO A 118 -1.28 -0.81 14.20
CA PRO A 118 -1.29 -1.97 15.09
C PRO A 118 0.10 -2.61 15.26
N TYR A 119 1.05 -2.30 14.38
CA TYR A 119 2.40 -2.89 14.38
C TYR A 119 3.39 -2.17 15.30
N GLY A 120 2.95 -1.14 16.02
CA GLY A 120 3.70 -0.48 17.06
C GLY A 120 4.28 0.87 16.66
N ASP A 121 5.17 1.37 17.54
CA ASP A 121 5.74 2.72 17.50
C ASP A 121 7.24 2.75 17.16
N GLY A 122 7.79 1.63 16.70
CA GLY A 122 9.22 1.50 16.35
C GLY A 122 10.17 1.40 17.56
N LYS A 123 9.68 1.29 18.79
CA LYS A 123 10.49 1.25 20.01
C LYS A 123 10.65 -0.15 20.64
N ALA A 124 10.30 -1.20 19.90
CA ALA A 124 10.35 -2.57 20.43
C ALA A 124 11.76 -2.98 20.85
N SER A 125 12.78 -2.64 20.06
CA SER A 125 14.19 -2.95 20.39
C SER A 125 14.66 -2.29 21.70
N ILE A 126 14.25 -1.04 21.96
CA ILE A 126 14.57 -0.33 23.21
C ILE A 126 13.92 -1.06 24.38
N ARG A 127 12.63 -1.39 24.29
CA ARG A 127 11.92 -2.11 25.35
C ARG A 127 12.53 -3.49 25.63
N ILE A 128 12.98 -4.20 24.59
CA ILE A 128 13.67 -5.49 24.74
C ILE A 128 15.01 -5.29 25.46
N ALA A 129 15.81 -4.32 25.05
CA ALA A 129 17.09 -4.01 25.71
C ALA A 129 16.89 -3.66 27.20
N ASP A 130 15.94 -2.79 27.52
CA ASP A 130 15.60 -2.41 28.91
C ASP A 130 15.19 -3.61 29.80
N ILE A 131 14.62 -4.67 29.22
CA ILE A 131 14.24 -5.88 29.93
C ILE A 131 15.44 -6.79 30.15
N LEU A 132 16.34 -6.89 29.15
CA LEU A 132 17.50 -7.77 29.20
C LEU A 132 18.62 -7.20 30.09
N GLU A 133 18.66 -5.89 30.32
CA GLU A 133 19.65 -5.23 31.18
C GLU A 133 19.27 -5.29 32.68
N LYS A 134 18.10 -5.81 33.04
CA LYS A 134 17.62 -6.01 34.42
C LYS A 134 18.00 -7.38 34.96
#